data_91dd768efd9f599a991c8f9e30971a90
#
_entry.id   91dd768efd9f599a991c8f9e30971a90
#
_cell.length_a   1.000
_cell.length_b   1.000
_cell.length_c   1.000
_cell.angle_alpha   90.00
_cell.angle_beta   90.00
_cell.angle_gamma   90.00
#
_symmetry.space_group_name_H-M   'P 1'
#
loop_
_entity.id
_entity.type
_entity.pdbx_description
1 polymer ?
#
loop_
_entity_poly.entity_id
_entity_poly.type
_entity_poly.pdbx_seq_one_letter_code
_entity_poly.pdbx_strand_id
1 'polypeptide(L)'
;MSACPQCINDLSFWLPDDITKFNANDFFDIVREIGGDLVEQVELVDQFENKKTKKKSHCYRITYRSVDRSLSQSEVSVTHKKIEKAAVDALHVTIR
;
A
#
# COMPACT_ATOMS: atom_id res chain seq x y z
N MET A 1 -27.16 -12.57 -4.38
CA MET A 1 -26.75 -11.52 -4.42
C MET A 1 -25.60 -11.20 -3.76
N SER A 2 -24.93 -11.10 -3.51
CA SER A 2 -23.91 -10.64 -2.85
C SER A 2 -22.70 -10.55 -3.54
N ALA A 3 -22.40 -9.47 -4.05
CA ALA A 3 -21.05 -9.15 -4.40
C ALA A 3 -20.17 -9.35 -3.18
N CYS A 4 -19.00 -9.91 -3.36
CA CYS A 4 -18.05 -9.98 -2.28
C CYS A 4 -17.69 -8.56 -1.85
N PRO A 5 -17.76 -8.25 -0.55
CA PRO A 5 -17.45 -6.90 -0.11
C PRO A 5 -16.01 -6.56 -0.37
N GLN A 6 -15.77 -5.33 -0.78
CA GLN A 6 -14.42 -4.82 -0.92
C GLN A 6 -13.83 -4.56 0.47
N CYS A 7 -12.55 -4.87 0.61
CA CYS A 7 -11.80 -4.50 1.80
C CYS A 7 -10.86 -3.36 1.43
N ILE A 8 -10.99 -2.23 2.09
CA ILE A 8 -10.19 -1.05 1.80
C ILE A 8 -9.26 -0.79 2.97
N ASN A 9 -7.96 -0.78 2.72
CA ASN A 9 -6.95 -0.47 3.71
C ASN A 9 -6.04 0.63 3.23
N ASP A 10 -5.71 1.54 4.11
CA ASP A 10 -4.79 2.62 3.81
C ASP A 10 -3.40 2.26 4.32
N LEU A 11 -2.39 2.60 3.54
CA LEU A 11 -0.99 2.40 3.91
C LEU A 11 -0.28 3.74 3.84
N SER A 12 0.23 4.21 4.97
CA SER A 12 0.95 5.47 5.05
C SER A 12 2.40 5.21 5.41
N PHE A 13 3.31 5.92 4.77
CA PHE A 13 4.73 5.80 5.08
C PHE A 13 5.46 7.09 4.78
N TRP A 14 6.61 7.25 5.46
CA TRP A 14 7.53 8.35 5.19
C TRP A 14 8.45 7.94 4.05
N LEU A 15 8.65 8.84 3.10
CA LEU A 15 9.57 8.60 1.99
C LEU A 15 11.02 8.62 2.50
N PRO A 16 11.96 7.96 1.80
CA PRO A 16 13.37 8.01 2.17
C PRO A 16 13.91 9.43 2.04
N ASP A 17 15.02 9.70 2.74
CA ASP A 17 15.64 11.03 2.69
C ASP A 17 15.98 11.43 1.26
N ASP A 18 16.42 10.48 0.45
CA ASP A 18 16.67 10.70 -0.96
C ASP A 18 15.41 10.30 -1.74
N ILE A 19 14.54 11.27 -1.98
CA ILE A 19 13.27 11.00 -2.66
C ILE A 19 13.47 10.60 -4.11
N THR A 20 14.66 10.80 -4.68
CA THR A 20 14.94 10.35 -6.05
C THR A 20 14.97 8.82 -6.13
N LYS A 21 15.21 8.16 -4.99
CA LYS A 21 15.20 6.70 -4.92
C LYS A 21 13.80 6.10 -4.81
N PHE A 22 12.82 6.94 -4.50
CA PHE A 22 11.44 6.49 -4.41
C PHE A 22 10.74 6.67 -5.75
N ASN A 23 10.08 5.62 -6.21
CA ASN A 23 9.28 5.66 -7.43
C ASN A 23 7.94 5.03 -7.13
N ALA A 24 6.86 5.78 -7.34
CA ALA A 24 5.51 5.27 -7.10
C ALA A 24 5.20 4.03 -7.94
N ASN A 25 5.75 3.96 -9.15
CA ASN A 25 5.55 2.78 -10.00
C ASN A 25 6.14 1.53 -9.38
N ASP A 26 7.29 1.65 -8.72
CA ASP A 26 7.90 0.53 -8.01
C ASP A 26 7.00 0.06 -6.86
N PHE A 27 6.37 1.00 -6.16
CA PHE A 27 5.42 0.67 -5.11
C PHE A 27 4.21 -0.06 -5.69
N PHE A 28 3.68 0.42 -6.80
CA PHE A 28 2.54 -0.23 -7.44
C PHE A 28 2.89 -1.65 -7.90
N ASP A 29 4.10 -1.85 -8.42
CA ASP A 29 4.56 -3.17 -8.84
C ASP A 29 4.65 -4.12 -7.64
N ILE A 30 5.15 -3.64 -6.50
CA ILE A 30 5.21 -4.43 -5.27
C ILE A 30 3.82 -4.85 -4.83
N VAL A 31 2.87 -3.92 -4.84
CA VAL A 31 1.49 -4.20 -4.45
C VAL A 31 0.89 -5.28 -5.36
N ARG A 32 1.09 -5.16 -6.65
CA ARG A 32 0.57 -6.12 -7.61
C ARG A 32 1.24 -7.48 -7.48
N GLU A 33 2.55 -7.50 -7.25
CA GLU A 33 3.29 -8.74 -7.10
C GLU A 33 2.85 -9.52 -5.86
N ILE A 34 2.70 -8.82 -4.73
CA ILE A 34 2.33 -9.46 -3.47
C ILE A 34 0.84 -9.72 -3.38
N GLY A 35 0.02 -8.73 -3.75
CA GLY A 35 -1.42 -8.83 -3.66
C GLY A 35 -2.04 -9.62 -4.79
N GLY A 36 -1.40 -9.61 -5.96
CA GLY A 36 -1.91 -10.34 -7.12
C GLY A 36 -3.35 -10.00 -7.45
N ASP A 37 -4.13 -11.03 -7.66
CA ASP A 37 -5.54 -10.86 -8.04
C ASP A 37 -6.41 -10.31 -6.91
N LEU A 38 -5.90 -10.28 -5.69
CA LEU A 38 -6.66 -9.74 -4.56
C LEU A 38 -6.71 -8.21 -4.57
N VAL A 39 -5.77 -7.56 -5.24
CA VAL A 39 -5.73 -6.10 -5.30
C VAL A 39 -6.49 -5.62 -6.53
N GLU A 40 -7.56 -4.89 -6.30
CA GLU A 40 -8.35 -4.31 -7.38
C GLU A 40 -7.81 -2.95 -7.80
N GLN A 41 -7.41 -2.14 -6.84
CA GLN A 41 -6.98 -0.78 -7.11
C GLN A 41 -6.03 -0.27 -6.03
N VAL A 42 -5.10 0.57 -6.45
CA VAL A 42 -4.19 1.30 -5.54
C VAL A 42 -4.20 2.74 -5.99
N GLU A 43 -4.39 3.67 -5.05
CA GLU A 43 -4.34 5.09 -5.39
C GLU A 43 -3.72 5.91 -4.27
N LEU A 44 -3.06 6.99 -4.65
CA LEU A 44 -2.52 7.95 -3.69
C LEU A 44 -3.67 8.86 -3.26
N VAL A 45 -4.01 8.82 -1.98
CA VAL A 45 -5.15 9.57 -1.44
C VAL A 45 -4.73 10.77 -0.61
N ASP A 46 -3.48 10.79 -0.13
CA ASP A 46 -3.02 11.91 0.68
C ASP A 46 -1.51 12.04 0.60
N GLN A 47 -1.03 13.25 0.77
CA GLN A 47 0.39 13.58 0.81
C GLN A 47 0.61 14.58 1.92
N PHE A 48 1.69 14.39 2.67
CA PHE A 48 2.02 15.29 3.77
C PHE A 48 3.52 15.58 3.73
N GLU A 49 3.88 16.82 4.01
CA GLU A 49 5.28 17.22 4.14
C GLU A 49 5.50 17.83 5.51
N ASN A 50 6.48 17.30 6.24
CA ASN A 50 6.87 17.86 7.52
C ASN A 50 7.95 18.90 7.28
N LYS A 51 7.62 20.17 7.44
CA LYS A 51 8.53 21.26 7.17
C LYS A 51 9.73 21.29 8.13
N LYS A 52 9.56 20.76 9.33
CA LYS A 52 10.63 20.75 10.32
C LYS A 52 11.72 19.74 9.96
N THR A 53 11.33 18.56 9.50
CA THR A 53 12.27 17.50 9.15
C THR A 53 12.50 17.38 7.67
N LYS A 54 11.74 18.12 6.87
CA LYS A 54 11.76 18.06 5.40
C LYS A 54 11.44 16.68 4.85
N LYS A 55 10.73 15.87 5.64
CA LYS A 55 10.31 14.54 5.20
C LYS A 55 8.92 14.60 4.61
N LYS A 56 8.70 13.76 3.60
CA LYS A 56 7.41 13.65 2.94
C LYS A 56 6.78 12.32 3.29
N SER A 57 5.47 12.32 3.45
CA SER A 57 4.69 11.13 3.73
C SER A 57 3.62 10.97 2.66
N HIS A 58 3.43 9.75 2.19
CA HIS A 58 2.35 9.43 1.26
C HIS A 58 1.42 8.42 1.90
N CYS A 59 0.13 8.57 1.62
CA CYS A 59 -0.89 7.61 2.03
C CYS A 59 -1.52 7.02 0.78
N TYR A 60 -1.44 5.72 0.65
CA TYR A 60 -2.05 5.00 -0.47
C TYR A 60 -3.23 4.19 0.03
N ARG A 61 -4.30 4.20 -0.75
CA ARG A 61 -5.48 3.38 -0.46
C ARG A 61 -5.44 2.16 -1.35
N ILE A 62 -5.47 1.00 -0.74
CA ILE A 62 -5.43 -0.27 -1.45
C ILE A 62 -6.79 -0.93 -1.29
N THR A 63 -7.45 -1.20 -2.42
CA THR A 63 -8.73 -1.87 -2.45
C THR A 63 -8.51 -3.35 -2.75
N TYR A 64 -8.89 -4.21 -1.81
CA TYR A 64 -8.79 -5.66 -1.96
C TYR A 64 -10.14 -6.23 -2.29
N ARG A 65 -10.15 -7.16 -3.22
CA ARG A 65 -11.39 -7.83 -3.63
C ARG A 65 -11.08 -9.20 -4.21
N SER A 66 -11.92 -10.17 -3.90
CA SER A 66 -11.84 -11.48 -4.52
C SER A 66 -13.08 -11.70 -5.37
N VAL A 67 -12.91 -12.25 -6.57
CA VAL A 67 -14.03 -12.57 -7.46
C VAL A 67 -14.66 -13.91 -7.10
N ASP A 68 -13.94 -14.76 -6.40
CA ASP A 68 -14.39 -16.12 -6.12
C ASP A 68 -15.03 -16.30 -4.76
N ARG A 69 -14.69 -15.45 -3.80
CA ARG A 69 -15.18 -15.60 -2.43
C ARG A 69 -15.00 -14.30 -1.67
N SER A 70 -15.64 -14.22 -0.52
CA SER A 70 -15.44 -13.09 0.37
C SER A 70 -14.07 -13.20 1.03
N LEU A 71 -13.34 -12.09 1.07
CA LEU A 71 -12.06 -12.06 1.74
C LEU A 71 -12.26 -11.93 3.25
N SER A 72 -11.49 -12.69 4.01
CA SER A 72 -11.49 -12.52 5.44
C SER A 72 -10.57 -11.37 5.82
N GLN A 73 -10.84 -10.77 6.96
CA GLN A 73 -9.99 -9.71 7.48
C GLN A 73 -8.57 -10.20 7.69
N SER A 74 -8.42 -11.46 8.09
CA SER A 74 -7.11 -12.06 8.31
C SER A 74 -6.29 -12.15 7.03
N GLU A 75 -6.92 -12.55 5.93
CA GLU A 75 -6.24 -12.65 4.64
C GLU A 75 -5.75 -11.28 4.16
N VAL A 76 -6.61 -10.28 4.26
CA VAL A 76 -6.26 -8.91 3.87
C VAL A 76 -5.13 -8.39 4.76
N SER A 77 -5.21 -8.63 6.06
CA SER A 77 -4.21 -8.16 7.01
C SER A 77 -2.84 -8.77 6.71
N VAL A 78 -2.78 -10.07 6.45
CA VAL A 78 -1.51 -10.74 6.12
C VAL A 78 -0.92 -10.17 4.84
N THR A 79 -1.74 -10.02 3.80
CA THR A 79 -1.28 -9.48 2.52
C THR A 79 -0.79 -8.05 2.69
N HIS A 80 -1.54 -7.24 3.45
CA HIS A 80 -1.18 -5.85 3.69
C HIS A 80 0.17 -5.73 4.41
N LYS A 81 0.42 -6.58 5.39
CA LYS A 81 1.71 -6.59 6.10
C LYS A 81 2.86 -6.99 5.19
N LYS A 82 2.62 -7.92 4.28
CA LYS A 82 3.64 -8.30 3.31
C LYS A 82 3.99 -7.14 2.37
N ILE A 83 2.98 -6.38 1.97
CA ILE A 83 3.20 -5.20 1.13
C ILE A 83 4.02 -4.15 1.89
N GLU A 84 3.66 -3.89 3.15
CA GLU A 84 4.40 -2.95 3.99
C GLU A 84 5.87 -3.33 4.10
N LYS A 85 6.14 -4.60 4.40
CA LYS A 85 7.50 -5.08 4.57
C LYS A 85 8.29 -4.98 3.28
N ALA A 86 7.68 -5.36 2.16
CA ALA A 86 8.35 -5.29 0.87
C ALA A 86 8.67 -3.84 0.49
N ALA A 87 7.77 -2.91 0.79
CA ALA A 87 8.01 -1.50 0.51
C ALA A 87 9.18 -0.98 1.35
N VAL A 88 9.23 -1.33 2.62
CA VAL A 88 10.35 -0.93 3.48
C VAL A 88 11.67 -1.48 2.95
N ASP A 89 11.68 -2.77 2.59
CA ASP A 89 12.91 -3.42 2.13
C ASP A 89 13.37 -2.91 0.77
N ALA A 90 12.44 -2.68 -0.14
CA ALA A 90 12.78 -2.32 -1.51
C ALA A 90 12.91 -0.81 -1.73
N LEU A 91 12.07 -0.03 -1.07
CA LEU A 91 11.99 1.42 -1.30
C LEU A 91 12.56 2.24 -0.16
N HIS A 92 12.97 1.58 0.91
CA HIS A 92 13.56 2.24 2.09
C HIS A 92 12.65 3.29 2.73
N VAL A 93 11.33 3.03 2.67
CA VAL A 93 10.34 3.88 3.33
C VAL A 93 10.19 3.47 4.79
N THR A 94 9.60 4.34 5.59
CA THR A 94 9.32 4.06 7.00
C THR A 94 7.82 4.08 7.21
N ILE A 95 7.25 2.99 7.70
CA ILE A 95 5.80 2.92 7.93
C ILE A 95 5.41 3.85 9.07
N ARG A 96 4.34 4.59 8.86
CA ARG A 96 3.79 5.52 9.85
C ARG A 96 2.96 4.81 10.88
#